data_38c2a154bc3a30e6c729c1cfb9087f8e
#
_entry.id   38c2a154bc3a30e6c729c1cfb9087f8e
#
_cell.length_a   1.000
_cell.length_b   1.000
_cell.length_c   1.000
_cell.angle_alpha   90.00
_cell.angle_beta   90.00
_cell.angle_gamma   90.00
#
_symmetry.space_group_name_H-M   'P 1'
#
loop_
_entity.id
_entity.type
_entity.pdbx_description
1 polymer ?
#
loop_
_entity_poly.entity_id
_entity_poly.type
_entity_poly.pdbx_seq_one_letter_code
_entity_poly.pdbx_strand_id
1 'polypeptide(L)'
;MVPFAVYDQACCRPPGDRQSVLSGWNGTSVKTLWPIVLLGLAAPVVAAEQAAQQDGLTLLAKMASASRRLNYSGTFVYQHADRNETSRIVHFVNPAGGEFEKLETLDGPAREVIRTNDQVTCYLPDARTVIIEKRSARRFPAPLPEQLSGLADNYTVSVAGMDRVAGYDCQVVVLEPKDRLRYGHQFCAEASSGLPLRARTLSEKNQLLESFAFTELKIGGSFSRDQVRSRYAAKSRDWKVDHSALVLSDVPADTGWTLTRQPAGFRKLTELKRSIAGRAVMVSHIVYSDGLAAISVFIEPLPKNRPAQSLSHQGAVNIYVRPVADHMVTVLGETPAATVMQIANSLELRGGPGK
;
A
#
# COMPACT_ATOMS: atom_id res chain seq x y z
N MET A 1 -4.31 -6.05 -0.30
CA MET A 1 -3.37 -5.01 0.15
C MET A 1 -3.63 -3.80 -0.72
N VAL A 2 -4.08 -2.67 -0.20
CA VAL A 2 -4.38 -1.46 -0.98
C VAL A 2 -3.23 -0.48 -0.73
N PRO A 3 -2.73 0.24 -1.73
CA PRO A 3 -1.61 1.18 -1.62
C PRO A 3 -1.79 2.24 -0.52
N PHE A 4 -0.69 2.83 -0.04
CA PHE A 4 -0.72 3.88 0.99
C PHE A 4 -1.65 5.04 0.58
N ALA A 5 -1.60 5.45 -0.69
CA ALA A 5 -2.47 6.44 -1.29
C ALA A 5 -3.95 6.00 -1.41
N VAL A 6 -4.20 4.70 -1.57
CA VAL A 6 -5.56 4.14 -1.66
C VAL A 6 -6.17 3.91 -0.27
N TYR A 7 -5.35 3.73 0.77
CA TYR A 7 -5.84 3.68 2.16
C TYR A 7 -6.52 4.98 2.56
N ASP A 8 -5.93 6.10 2.14
CA ASP A 8 -6.45 7.43 2.45
C ASP A 8 -7.66 7.80 1.60
N GLN A 9 -7.70 7.34 0.34
CA GLN A 9 -8.73 7.72 -0.61
C GLN A 9 -9.92 6.75 -0.71
N ALA A 10 -9.73 5.46 -0.38
CA ALA A 10 -10.80 4.47 -0.47
C ALA A 10 -11.80 4.56 0.70
N CYS A 11 -11.35 5.01 1.89
CA CYS A 11 -12.25 5.22 3.03
C CYS A 11 -13.07 6.50 2.94
N CYS A 12 -12.57 7.56 2.26
CA CYS A 12 -13.02 8.90 2.56
C CYS A 12 -13.15 9.83 1.35
N ARG A 13 -13.35 9.36 0.13
CA ARG A 13 -13.65 10.24 -1.00
C ARG A 13 -15.15 10.44 -1.20
N PRO A 14 -15.63 11.70 -1.26
CA PRO A 14 -16.93 11.96 -1.87
C PRO A 14 -16.88 11.64 -3.37
N PRO A 15 -18.00 11.21 -3.99
CA PRO A 15 -18.04 10.93 -5.43
C PRO A 15 -17.96 12.24 -6.22
N GLY A 16 -16.94 12.37 -7.06
CA GLY A 16 -16.82 13.41 -8.07
C GLY A 16 -15.51 14.21 -7.99
N ASP A 17 -14.53 13.80 -8.75
CA ASP A 17 -13.71 14.68 -9.58
C ASP A 17 -12.80 13.86 -10.50
N ARG A 18 -13.01 14.04 -11.79
CA ARG A 18 -12.14 13.51 -12.86
C ARG A 18 -11.47 14.69 -13.52
N GLN A 19 -10.15 14.76 -13.45
CA GLN A 19 -9.40 15.55 -14.42
C GLN A 19 -8.22 14.76 -14.97
N SER A 20 -8.19 14.71 -16.30
CA SER A 20 -7.19 14.11 -17.17
C SER A 20 -6.07 15.11 -17.44
N VAL A 21 -4.81 14.66 -17.43
CA VAL A 21 -3.71 15.36 -18.12
C VAL A 21 -2.82 14.33 -18.81
N LEU A 22 -2.68 14.53 -20.11
CA LEU A 22 -1.74 13.86 -21.01
C LEU A 22 -0.45 14.67 -21.11
N SER A 23 0.71 14.05 -21.10
CA SER A 23 1.83 14.43 -21.95
C SER A 23 2.94 13.38 -21.93
N GLY A 24 3.38 12.99 -23.14
CA GLY A 24 4.43 12.05 -23.39
C GLY A 24 5.82 12.72 -23.48
N TRP A 25 6.87 11.90 -23.49
CA TRP A 25 8.14 12.19 -24.16
C TRP A 25 9.00 10.94 -24.41
N ASN A 26 9.72 10.98 -25.54
CA ASN A 26 10.53 9.92 -26.15
C ASN A 26 11.97 9.86 -25.63
N GLY A 27 12.53 8.71 -25.59
CA GLY A 27 13.69 8.05 -26.17
C GLY A 27 15.11 8.59 -26.04
N THR A 28 16.05 7.74 -25.74
CA THR A 28 17.15 7.32 -26.61
C THR A 28 18.12 6.36 -25.92
N SER A 29 18.64 5.46 -26.71
CA SER A 29 19.53 4.33 -26.46
C SER A 29 21.00 4.73 -26.55
N VAL A 30 21.91 4.09 -25.76
CA VAL A 30 23.34 3.91 -26.13
C VAL A 30 23.90 2.60 -25.59
N LYS A 31 24.81 2.04 -26.40
CA LYS A 31 25.36 0.68 -26.49
C LYS A 31 26.59 0.40 -25.61
N THR A 32 26.73 -0.87 -25.22
CA THR A 32 27.85 -1.86 -25.21
C THR A 32 29.26 -1.45 -24.85
N LEU A 33 29.93 -2.26 -24.01
CA LEU A 33 31.17 -3.01 -24.32
C LEU A 33 31.60 -4.02 -23.24
N TRP A 34 32.30 -4.99 -23.61
CA TRP A 34 32.59 -6.38 -23.31
C TRP A 34 33.70 -6.63 -22.27
N PRO A 35 34.03 -7.92 -21.94
CA PRO A 35 34.29 -8.37 -20.57
C PRO A 35 35.78 -8.70 -20.31
N ILE A 36 36.14 -8.79 -19.03
CA ILE A 36 37.34 -9.48 -18.58
C ILE A 36 36.99 -10.47 -17.49
N VAL A 37 37.27 -11.75 -17.75
CA VAL A 37 37.16 -12.88 -16.85
C VAL A 37 38.31 -12.84 -15.85
N LEU A 38 37.97 -12.82 -14.55
CA LEU A 38 38.87 -13.21 -13.46
C LEU A 38 38.11 -14.15 -12.52
N LEU A 39 38.40 -15.43 -12.70
CA LEU A 39 38.00 -16.49 -11.76
C LEU A 39 38.98 -16.47 -10.57
N GLY A 40 38.41 -16.44 -9.35
CA GLY A 40 39.13 -16.78 -8.14
C GLY A 40 38.93 -15.76 -7.02
N LEU A 41 38.05 -16.10 -6.05
CA LEU A 41 37.79 -15.51 -4.74
C LEU A 41 36.32 -15.11 -4.49
N ALA A 42 35.36 -15.94 -4.90
CA ALA A 42 33.92 -15.58 -4.74
C ALA A 42 33.31 -15.99 -3.36
N ALA A 43 33.95 -16.88 -2.59
CA ALA A 43 33.34 -17.43 -1.37
C ALA A 43 33.12 -16.42 -0.20
N PRO A 44 34.06 -15.52 0.15
CA PRO A 44 33.86 -14.60 1.28
C PRO A 44 32.85 -13.49 0.98
N VAL A 45 32.69 -13.09 -0.28
CA VAL A 45 31.75 -12.04 -0.68
C VAL A 45 30.30 -12.49 -0.55
N VAL A 46 30.01 -13.72 -0.97
CA VAL A 46 28.66 -14.33 -0.89
C VAL A 46 28.19 -14.47 0.57
N ALA A 47 29.07 -14.88 1.47
CA ALA A 47 28.74 -15.02 2.89
C ALA A 47 28.44 -13.66 3.56
N ALA A 48 29.19 -12.61 3.21
CA ALA A 48 28.95 -11.26 3.72
C ALA A 48 27.63 -10.66 3.21
N GLU A 49 27.29 -10.88 1.95
CA GLU A 49 26.03 -10.44 1.36
C GLU A 49 24.81 -11.15 1.99
N GLN A 50 24.92 -12.45 2.23
CA GLN A 50 23.87 -13.22 2.92
C GLN A 50 23.67 -12.74 4.37
N ALA A 51 24.73 -12.43 5.10
CA ALA A 51 24.65 -11.88 6.45
C ALA A 51 23.98 -10.51 6.46
N ALA A 52 24.37 -9.60 5.58
CA ALA A 52 23.75 -8.27 5.45
C ALA A 52 22.27 -8.35 5.09
N GLN A 53 21.87 -9.29 4.23
CA GLN A 53 20.47 -9.52 3.88
C GLN A 53 19.67 -10.05 5.07
N GLN A 54 20.24 -10.96 5.88
CA GLN A 54 19.59 -11.48 7.08
C GLN A 54 19.39 -10.39 8.14
N ASP A 55 20.37 -9.53 8.34
CA ASP A 55 20.27 -8.39 9.24
C ASP A 55 19.15 -7.42 8.81
N GLY A 56 19.04 -7.14 7.52
CA GLY A 56 17.97 -6.32 6.96
C GLY A 56 16.58 -6.92 7.18
N LEU A 57 16.42 -8.23 6.96
CA LEU A 57 15.14 -8.93 7.21
C LEU A 57 14.79 -8.93 8.71
N THR A 58 15.77 -9.11 9.58
CA THR A 58 15.59 -9.05 11.04
C THR A 58 15.10 -7.66 11.47
N LEU A 59 15.69 -6.61 10.91
CA LEU A 59 15.28 -5.23 11.21
C LEU A 59 13.87 -4.94 10.67
N LEU A 60 13.50 -5.41 9.48
CA LEU A 60 12.15 -5.30 8.95
C LEU A 60 11.12 -6.03 9.83
N ALA A 61 11.45 -7.22 10.35
CA ALA A 61 10.59 -7.94 11.29
C ALA A 61 10.40 -7.16 12.60
N LYS A 62 11.48 -6.56 13.12
CA LYS A 62 11.43 -5.66 14.29
C LYS A 62 10.52 -4.46 14.03
N MET A 63 10.62 -3.83 12.86
CA MET A 63 9.77 -2.71 12.46
C MET A 63 8.29 -3.11 12.40
N ALA A 64 7.96 -4.24 11.76
CA ALA A 64 6.60 -4.75 11.67
C ALA A 64 5.99 -5.05 13.06
N SER A 65 6.81 -5.58 13.98
CA SER A 65 6.40 -5.81 15.37
C SER A 65 6.22 -4.51 16.15
N ALA A 66 7.17 -3.56 16.03
CA ALA A 66 7.15 -2.29 16.72
C ALA A 66 5.91 -1.45 16.37
N SER A 67 5.56 -1.37 15.09
CA SER A 67 4.37 -0.64 14.62
C SER A 67 3.07 -1.10 15.27
N ARG A 68 3.00 -2.37 15.69
CA ARG A 68 1.78 -2.99 16.27
C ARG A 68 1.77 -3.00 17.79
N ARG A 69 2.93 -3.01 18.43
CA ARG A 69 3.03 -3.25 19.87
C ARG A 69 3.39 -2.02 20.69
N LEU A 70 4.00 -1.03 20.04
CA LEU A 70 4.43 0.16 20.75
C LEU A 70 3.31 1.16 20.89
N ASN A 71 3.31 1.85 22.01
CA ASN A 71 2.52 3.07 22.18
C ASN A 71 3.33 4.23 21.63
N TYR A 72 2.72 5.05 20.78
CA TYR A 72 3.35 6.25 20.23
C TYR A 72 2.32 7.28 19.81
N SER A 73 2.75 8.54 19.75
CA SER A 73 1.97 9.62 19.16
C SER A 73 2.91 10.57 18.43
N GLY A 74 2.43 11.18 17.36
CA GLY A 74 3.26 12.10 16.58
C GLY A 74 2.51 12.78 15.46
N THR A 75 3.21 13.69 14.81
CA THR A 75 2.80 14.34 13.56
C THR A 75 3.72 13.87 12.46
N PHE A 76 3.17 13.60 11.29
CA PHE A 76 3.93 13.17 10.12
C PHE A 76 3.45 13.88 8.87
N VAL A 77 4.32 13.94 7.88
CA VAL A 77 4.01 14.37 6.53
C VAL A 77 4.01 13.16 5.61
N TYR A 78 2.95 13.00 4.84
CA TYR A 78 2.87 12.08 3.74
C TYR A 78 2.95 12.87 2.43
N GLN A 79 3.96 12.56 1.62
CA GLN A 79 4.18 13.14 0.30
C GLN A 79 3.88 12.11 -0.77
N HIS A 80 3.02 12.47 -1.71
CA HIS A 80 2.75 11.66 -2.90
C HIS A 80 2.50 12.55 -4.10
N ALA A 81 3.14 12.25 -5.22
CA ALA A 81 3.18 13.12 -6.38
C ALA A 81 3.62 14.56 -5.97
N ASP A 82 2.83 15.56 -6.29
CA ASP A 82 3.03 16.97 -5.98
C ASP A 82 2.28 17.45 -4.72
N ARG A 83 1.75 16.53 -3.91
CA ARG A 83 0.93 16.82 -2.72
C ARG A 83 1.62 16.37 -1.45
N ASN A 84 1.50 17.23 -0.44
CA ASN A 84 1.86 16.91 0.93
C ASN A 84 0.59 16.90 1.79
N GLU A 85 0.48 15.96 2.68
CA GLU A 85 -0.59 15.86 3.68
C GLU A 85 0.03 15.69 5.06
N THR A 86 -0.31 16.58 5.96
CA THR A 86 0.13 16.51 7.37
C THR A 86 -0.96 15.86 8.19
N SER A 87 -0.59 14.88 8.97
CA SER A 87 -1.53 14.15 9.84
C SER A 87 -0.93 13.93 11.22
N ARG A 88 -1.81 13.86 12.21
CA ARG A 88 -1.45 13.46 13.59
C ARG A 88 -1.93 12.04 13.85
N ILE A 89 -1.09 11.26 14.51
CA ILE A 89 -1.42 9.89 14.91
C ILE A 89 -1.28 9.73 16.42
N VAL A 90 -2.18 8.94 17.00
CA VAL A 90 -2.07 8.33 18.32
C VAL A 90 -2.32 6.84 18.16
N HIS A 91 -1.37 6.03 18.59
CA HIS A 91 -1.47 4.58 18.58
C HIS A 91 -1.15 4.02 19.95
N PHE A 92 -2.00 3.14 20.47
CA PHE A 92 -1.68 2.41 21.69
C PHE A 92 -2.32 1.02 21.72
N VAL A 93 -1.65 0.15 22.48
CA VAL A 93 -2.13 -1.21 22.75
C VAL A 93 -2.41 -1.30 24.26
N ASN A 94 -3.60 -1.73 24.62
CA ASN A 94 -3.95 -1.91 26.01
C ASN A 94 -3.36 -3.24 26.56
N PRO A 95 -3.31 -3.43 27.90
CA PRO A 95 -2.78 -4.66 28.50
C PRO A 95 -3.51 -5.94 28.09
N ALA A 96 -4.75 -5.85 27.62
CA ALA A 96 -5.53 -6.98 27.11
C ALA A 96 -5.27 -7.26 25.63
N GLY A 97 -4.31 -6.55 24.98
CA GLY A 97 -3.95 -6.72 23.57
C GLY A 97 -4.87 -6.01 22.58
N GLY A 98 -5.83 -5.20 23.05
CA GLY A 98 -6.66 -4.37 22.17
C GLY A 98 -5.85 -3.22 21.57
N GLU A 99 -5.90 -3.06 20.27
CA GLU A 99 -5.20 -2.04 19.49
C GLU A 99 -6.13 -0.86 19.17
N PHE A 100 -5.65 0.34 19.41
CA PHE A 100 -6.39 1.58 19.21
C PHE A 100 -5.52 2.59 18.45
N GLU A 101 -6.09 3.21 17.44
CA GLU A 101 -5.42 4.22 16.63
C GLU A 101 -6.39 5.35 16.28
N LYS A 102 -5.90 6.56 16.34
CA LYS A 102 -6.56 7.74 15.82
C LYS A 102 -5.61 8.43 14.84
N LEU A 103 -6.09 8.64 13.62
CA LEU A 103 -5.46 9.47 12.61
C LEU A 103 -6.31 10.71 12.37
N GLU A 104 -5.70 11.89 12.41
CA GLU A 104 -6.35 13.17 12.20
C GLU A 104 -5.60 13.95 11.11
N THR A 105 -6.29 14.29 10.02
CA THR A 105 -5.75 15.16 8.97
C THR A 105 -5.69 16.59 9.48
N LEU A 106 -4.54 17.26 9.35
CA LEU A 106 -4.28 18.60 9.87
C LEU A 106 -4.38 19.70 8.80
N ASP A 107 -4.28 19.33 7.53
CA ASP A 107 -4.41 20.22 6.38
C ASP A 107 -5.45 19.68 5.38
N GLY A 108 -6.01 20.57 4.56
CA GLY A 108 -7.09 20.22 3.64
C GLY A 108 -8.43 19.90 4.33
N PRO A 109 -9.31 19.10 3.70
CA PRO A 109 -10.61 18.73 4.26
C PRO A 109 -10.47 17.95 5.56
N ALA A 110 -11.21 18.37 6.58
CA ALA A 110 -11.12 17.75 7.90
C ALA A 110 -11.54 16.29 7.86
N ARG A 111 -10.75 15.42 8.49
CA ARG A 111 -11.00 13.98 8.55
C ARG A 111 -10.39 13.37 9.82
N GLU A 112 -11.13 12.47 10.45
CA GLU A 112 -10.60 11.59 11.48
C GLU A 112 -10.86 10.14 11.14
N VAL A 113 -9.86 9.30 11.30
CA VAL A 113 -9.96 7.84 11.17
C VAL A 113 -9.66 7.23 12.53
N ILE A 114 -10.61 6.49 13.07
CA ILE A 114 -10.49 5.78 14.34
C ILE A 114 -10.45 4.29 14.04
N ARG A 115 -9.40 3.64 14.50
CA ARG A 115 -9.31 2.17 14.47
C ARG A 115 -9.49 1.63 15.89
N THR A 116 -10.28 0.58 15.99
CA THR A 116 -10.41 -0.25 17.20
C THR A 116 -10.31 -1.70 16.76
N ASN A 117 -9.18 -2.31 16.97
CA ASN A 117 -8.83 -3.63 16.43
C ASN A 117 -8.96 -3.66 14.88
N ASP A 118 -9.89 -4.47 14.37
CA ASP A 118 -10.17 -4.60 12.93
C ASP A 118 -11.30 -3.68 12.43
N GLN A 119 -11.96 -2.92 13.31
CA GLN A 119 -12.95 -1.95 12.90
C GLN A 119 -12.32 -0.57 12.66
N VAL A 120 -12.65 0.02 11.52
CA VAL A 120 -12.25 1.38 11.13
C VAL A 120 -13.49 2.24 11.00
N THR A 121 -13.50 3.39 11.67
CA THR A 121 -14.55 4.40 11.58
C THR A 121 -13.96 5.70 11.07
N CYS A 122 -14.42 6.16 9.93
CA CYS A 122 -13.98 7.40 9.30
C CYS A 122 -15.04 8.49 9.44
N TYR A 123 -14.66 9.63 9.99
CA TYR A 123 -15.51 10.81 10.16
C TYR A 123 -15.16 11.84 9.10
N LEU A 124 -16.14 12.22 8.28
CA LEU A 124 -16.06 13.23 7.23
C LEU A 124 -16.98 14.40 7.57
N PRO A 125 -16.52 15.38 8.35
CA PRO A 125 -17.41 16.46 8.84
C PRO A 125 -18.00 17.31 7.73
N ASP A 126 -17.23 17.62 6.69
CA ASP A 126 -17.70 18.45 5.56
C ASP A 126 -18.83 17.76 4.77
N ALA A 127 -18.76 16.43 4.65
CA ALA A 127 -19.79 15.60 4.02
C ALA A 127 -20.88 15.15 5.01
N ARG A 128 -20.77 15.48 6.31
CA ARG A 128 -21.64 14.98 7.38
C ARG A 128 -21.86 13.47 7.28
N THR A 129 -20.78 12.71 7.09
CA THR A 129 -20.84 11.27 6.85
C THR A 129 -19.88 10.53 7.79
N VAL A 130 -20.32 9.40 8.30
CA VAL A 130 -19.50 8.42 9.01
C VAL A 130 -19.46 7.16 8.18
N ILE A 131 -18.27 6.68 7.85
CA ILE A 131 -18.08 5.41 7.14
C ILE A 131 -17.53 4.40 8.14
N ILE A 132 -18.15 3.22 8.24
CA ILE A 132 -17.73 2.14 9.14
C ILE A 132 -17.35 0.93 8.28
N GLU A 133 -16.14 0.46 8.46
CA GLU A 133 -15.57 -0.66 7.71
C GLU A 133 -14.96 -1.69 8.65
N LYS A 134 -14.97 -2.96 8.25
CA LYS A 134 -14.18 -4.01 8.87
C LYS A 134 -12.96 -4.29 8.01
N ARG A 135 -11.76 -4.07 8.53
CA ARG A 135 -10.51 -4.27 7.82
C ARG A 135 -9.54 -5.08 8.67
N SER A 136 -9.11 -6.20 8.14
CA SER A 136 -8.16 -7.10 8.81
C SER A 136 -6.70 -6.73 8.59
N ALA A 137 -6.38 -5.85 7.65
CA ALA A 137 -4.99 -5.60 7.29
C ALA A 137 -4.70 -4.14 6.97
N ARG A 138 -3.54 -3.72 7.28
CA ARG A 138 -2.79 -2.48 7.14
C ARG A 138 -2.85 -1.55 8.32
N ARG A 139 -1.69 -1.45 8.88
CA ARG A 139 -1.38 -0.58 10.00
C ARG A 139 -0.37 0.45 9.54
N PHE A 140 -0.64 1.67 9.92
CA PHE A 140 0.28 2.77 9.83
C PHE A 140 1.39 2.59 10.90
N PRO A 141 2.66 3.05 10.75
CA PRO A 141 3.15 3.89 9.65
C PRO A 141 3.75 3.14 8.46
N ALA A 142 3.93 1.84 8.52
CA ALA A 142 4.51 1.10 7.40
C ALA A 142 3.73 -0.19 7.13
N PRO A 143 3.33 -0.43 5.90
CA PRO A 143 2.62 -1.64 5.51
C PRO A 143 3.57 -2.83 5.37
N LEU A 144 4.40 -3.07 6.38
CA LEU A 144 5.27 -4.23 6.39
C LEU A 144 4.45 -5.49 6.65
N PRO A 145 4.62 -6.54 5.85
CA PRO A 145 3.93 -7.81 6.04
C PRO A 145 4.37 -8.45 7.36
N GLU A 146 3.47 -9.22 7.96
CA GLU A 146 3.82 -10.01 9.16
C GLU A 146 4.82 -11.12 8.85
N GLN A 147 4.72 -11.68 7.64
CA GLN A 147 5.62 -12.70 7.13
C GLN A 147 6.50 -12.11 6.04
N LEU A 148 7.78 -12.06 6.30
CA LEU A 148 8.81 -11.60 5.36
C LEU A 148 9.38 -12.75 4.52
N SER A 149 8.84 -13.98 4.70
CA SER A 149 9.23 -15.13 3.90
C SER A 149 8.94 -14.89 2.42
N GLY A 150 9.91 -15.13 1.58
CA GLY A 150 9.85 -14.87 0.15
C GLY A 150 10.15 -13.42 -0.26
N LEU A 151 10.31 -12.48 0.68
CA LEU A 151 10.71 -11.12 0.33
C LEU A 151 12.13 -11.10 -0.29
N ALA A 152 13.03 -11.90 0.28
CA ALA A 152 14.39 -12.06 -0.21
C ALA A 152 14.48 -12.70 -1.62
N ASP A 153 13.44 -13.39 -2.07
CA ASP A 153 13.38 -13.93 -3.43
C ASP A 153 13.21 -12.79 -4.47
N ASN A 154 12.52 -11.73 -4.07
CA ASN A 154 12.12 -10.64 -4.94
C ASN A 154 12.92 -9.35 -4.76
N TYR A 155 13.55 -9.19 -3.59
CA TYR A 155 14.34 -8.01 -3.23
C TYR A 155 15.71 -8.39 -2.67
N THR A 156 16.71 -7.60 -2.99
CA THR A 156 17.94 -7.52 -2.21
C THR A 156 17.67 -6.59 -1.03
N VAL A 157 17.82 -7.12 0.19
CA VAL A 157 17.57 -6.36 1.43
C VAL A 157 18.92 -6.08 2.06
N SER A 158 19.21 -4.80 2.32
CA SER A 158 20.46 -4.39 2.93
C SER A 158 20.24 -3.35 4.03
N VAL A 159 21.12 -3.36 5.00
CA VAL A 159 21.18 -2.32 6.04
C VAL A 159 22.18 -1.26 5.56
N ALA A 160 21.69 -0.03 5.43
CA ALA A 160 22.53 1.13 5.13
C ALA A 160 22.96 1.85 6.41
N GLY A 161 23.49 3.05 6.28
CA GLY A 161 23.96 3.86 7.41
C GLY A 161 22.84 4.31 8.35
N MET A 162 23.25 5.06 9.38
CA MET A 162 22.33 5.74 10.31
C MET A 162 21.84 7.05 9.69
N ASP A 163 20.63 7.45 10.07
CA ASP A 163 20.02 8.72 9.72
C ASP A 163 19.27 9.27 10.97
N ARG A 164 18.68 10.46 10.87
CA ARG A 164 17.93 11.06 11.95
C ARG A 164 16.57 11.59 11.47
N VAL A 165 15.49 11.21 12.17
CA VAL A 165 14.12 11.60 11.85
C VAL A 165 13.40 12.00 13.14
N ALA A 166 12.72 13.14 13.15
CA ALA A 166 11.97 13.66 14.29
C ALA A 166 12.77 13.67 15.63
N GLY A 167 14.09 13.90 15.53
CA GLY A 167 14.98 13.91 16.69
C GLY A 167 15.51 12.56 17.15
N TYR A 168 15.08 11.46 16.54
CA TYR A 168 15.54 10.09 16.86
C TYR A 168 16.54 9.59 15.81
N ASP A 169 17.58 8.91 16.28
CA ASP A 169 18.49 8.18 15.39
C ASP A 169 17.80 6.92 14.85
N CYS A 170 17.95 6.64 13.58
CA CYS A 170 17.34 5.49 12.94
C CYS A 170 18.28 4.78 11.96
N GLN A 171 18.14 3.47 11.88
CA GLN A 171 18.85 2.61 10.95
C GLN A 171 18.10 2.52 9.63
N VAL A 172 18.77 2.77 8.52
CA VAL A 172 18.17 2.70 7.18
C VAL A 172 18.23 1.27 6.67
N VAL A 173 17.08 0.77 6.20
CA VAL A 173 16.95 -0.49 5.45
C VAL A 173 16.54 -0.17 4.03
N VAL A 174 17.24 -0.75 3.07
CA VAL A 174 17.00 -0.58 1.64
C VAL A 174 16.55 -1.91 1.05
N LEU A 175 15.47 -1.87 0.28
CA LEU A 175 14.94 -2.97 -0.49
C LEU A 175 15.05 -2.63 -1.97
N GLU A 176 16.01 -3.24 -2.65
CA GLU A 176 16.21 -3.10 -4.08
C GLU A 176 15.52 -4.25 -4.81
N PRO A 177 14.58 -3.98 -5.73
CA PRO A 177 13.94 -5.04 -6.48
C PRO A 177 14.94 -5.77 -7.39
N LYS A 178 14.83 -7.11 -7.44
CA LYS A 178 15.65 -7.95 -8.32
C LYS A 178 15.17 -7.96 -9.77
N ASP A 179 14.03 -7.34 -10.05
CA ASP A 179 13.42 -7.24 -11.37
C ASP A 179 12.82 -5.84 -11.61
N ARG A 180 12.05 -5.66 -12.70
CA ARG A 180 11.38 -4.41 -13.04
C ARG A 180 9.86 -4.45 -12.81
N LEU A 181 9.39 -5.39 -12.00
CA LEU A 181 7.96 -5.60 -11.74
C LEU A 181 7.49 -4.90 -10.46
N ARG A 182 8.39 -4.29 -9.71
CA ARG A 182 8.14 -3.69 -8.40
C ARG A 182 9.02 -2.48 -8.15
N TYR A 183 8.61 -1.66 -7.20
CA TYR A 183 9.35 -0.48 -6.78
C TYR A 183 10.37 -0.83 -5.69
N GLY A 184 11.41 0.01 -5.57
CA GLY A 184 12.33 -0.01 -4.45
C GLY A 184 11.73 0.66 -3.21
N HIS A 185 12.22 0.27 -2.02
CA HIS A 185 11.78 0.87 -0.77
C HIS A 185 12.96 1.19 0.14
N GLN A 186 12.81 2.25 0.92
CA GLN A 186 13.73 2.61 2.00
C GLN A 186 12.92 2.88 3.25
N PHE A 187 13.31 2.25 4.35
CA PHE A 187 12.73 2.47 5.66
C PHE A 187 13.79 2.97 6.62
N CYS A 188 13.43 3.85 7.56
CA CYS A 188 14.29 4.24 8.68
C CYS A 188 13.64 3.78 9.97
N ALA A 189 14.25 2.80 10.64
CA ALA A 189 13.77 2.21 11.89
C ALA A 189 14.47 2.88 13.08
N GLU A 190 13.72 3.39 14.06
CA GLU A 190 14.31 3.93 15.29
C GLU A 190 15.22 2.88 15.94
N ALA A 191 16.43 3.31 16.31
CA ALA A 191 17.54 2.41 16.64
C ALA A 191 17.23 1.46 17.81
N SER A 192 16.54 1.95 18.84
CA SER A 192 16.23 1.18 20.06
C SER A 192 14.97 0.35 19.90
N SER A 193 13.86 0.98 19.50
CA SER A 193 12.54 0.35 19.46
C SER A 193 12.23 -0.38 18.15
N GLY A 194 12.87 0.04 17.05
CA GLY A 194 12.56 -0.42 15.70
C GLY A 194 11.32 0.23 15.08
N LEU A 195 10.72 1.25 15.72
CA LEU A 195 9.57 1.92 15.14
C LEU A 195 9.95 2.57 13.80
N PRO A 196 9.19 2.33 12.69
CA PRO A 196 9.47 3.00 11.43
C PRO A 196 9.19 4.50 11.54
N LEU A 197 10.22 5.31 11.30
CA LEU A 197 10.16 6.77 11.37
C LEU A 197 9.96 7.42 10.00
N ARG A 198 10.46 6.76 8.97
CA ARG A 198 10.34 7.18 7.57
C ARG A 198 10.22 5.97 6.66
N ALA A 199 9.37 6.08 5.65
CA ALA A 199 9.27 5.15 4.54
C ALA A 199 9.31 5.92 3.22
N ARG A 200 10.00 5.39 2.21
CA ARG A 200 10.09 5.93 0.86
C ARG A 200 9.84 4.84 -0.15
N THR A 201 9.07 5.15 -1.18
CA THR A 201 8.90 4.31 -2.37
C THR A 201 9.63 4.96 -3.53
N LEU A 202 10.47 4.19 -4.21
CA LEU A 202 11.35 4.64 -5.28
C LEU A 202 10.99 3.96 -6.59
N SER A 203 10.96 4.74 -7.68
CA SER A 203 10.77 4.19 -9.02
C SER A 203 11.96 3.34 -9.48
N GLU A 204 11.82 2.72 -10.66
CA GLU A 204 12.90 1.96 -11.33
C GLU A 204 14.11 2.85 -11.71
N LYS A 205 13.94 4.17 -11.63
CA LYS A 205 14.99 5.18 -11.85
C LYS A 205 15.49 5.83 -10.57
N ASN A 206 15.18 5.22 -9.40
CA ASN A 206 15.49 5.77 -8.07
C ASN A 206 14.87 7.16 -7.80
N GLN A 207 13.79 7.51 -8.49
CA GLN A 207 13.06 8.74 -8.21
C GLN A 207 12.07 8.51 -7.09
N LEU A 208 11.95 9.45 -6.18
CA LEU A 208 10.98 9.40 -5.08
C LEU A 208 9.55 9.49 -5.66
N LEU A 209 8.74 8.46 -5.39
CA LEU A 209 7.32 8.42 -5.75
C LEU A 209 6.45 8.84 -4.58
N GLU A 210 6.77 8.32 -3.40
CA GLU A 210 6.04 8.57 -2.16
C GLU A 210 6.99 8.60 -0.98
N SER A 211 6.67 9.40 0.01
CA SER A 211 7.41 9.47 1.26
C SER A 211 6.46 9.68 2.43
N PHE A 212 6.70 8.94 3.48
CA PHE A 212 6.16 9.18 4.81
C PHE A 212 7.32 9.53 5.75
N ALA A 213 7.17 10.54 6.60
CA ALA A 213 8.16 10.85 7.64
C ALA A 213 7.50 11.53 8.84
N PHE A 214 7.82 11.10 10.05
CA PHE A 214 7.50 11.84 11.26
C PHE A 214 8.24 13.18 11.30
N THR A 215 7.53 14.23 11.68
CA THR A 215 8.09 15.55 12.01
C THR A 215 8.19 15.75 13.51
N GLU A 216 7.25 15.17 14.26
CA GLU A 216 7.24 15.09 15.71
C GLU A 216 6.85 13.69 16.13
N LEU A 217 7.49 13.16 17.18
CA LEU A 217 7.21 11.81 17.65
C LEU A 217 7.50 11.69 19.16
N LYS A 218 6.63 10.98 19.84
CA LYS A 218 6.82 10.48 21.20
C LYS A 218 6.60 8.97 21.20
N ILE A 219 7.62 8.22 21.54
CA ILE A 219 7.57 6.76 21.68
C ILE A 219 7.36 6.42 23.15
N GLY A 220 6.42 5.50 23.43
CA GLY A 220 6.06 5.12 24.80
C GLY A 220 5.14 6.13 25.47
N GLY A 221 4.86 5.89 26.74
CA GLY A 221 3.99 6.71 27.57
C GLY A 221 2.64 6.06 27.89
N SER A 222 1.88 6.72 28.75
CA SER A 222 0.54 6.29 29.11
C SER A 222 -0.48 6.92 28.17
N PHE A 223 -1.34 6.09 27.60
CA PHE A 223 -2.41 6.52 26.72
C PHE A 223 -3.77 6.07 27.28
N SER A 224 -4.81 6.83 27.00
CA SER A 224 -6.18 6.53 27.37
C SER A 224 -7.08 6.43 26.13
N ARG A 225 -8.22 5.77 26.29
CA ARG A 225 -9.23 5.68 25.21
C ARG A 225 -9.76 7.05 24.76
N ASP A 226 -9.72 8.05 25.62
CA ASP A 226 -10.20 9.39 25.26
C ASP A 226 -9.31 10.06 24.22
N GLN A 227 -8.01 9.74 24.19
CA GLN A 227 -7.07 10.28 23.19
C GLN A 227 -7.33 9.75 21.78
N VAL A 228 -7.95 8.59 21.65
CA VAL A 228 -8.35 7.98 20.37
C VAL A 228 -9.84 8.13 20.06
N ARG A 229 -10.59 8.86 20.91
CA ARG A 229 -11.97 9.20 20.62
C ARG A 229 -12.03 10.29 19.54
N SER A 230 -12.98 10.16 18.59
CA SER A 230 -13.23 11.23 17.64
C SER A 230 -13.83 12.44 18.34
N ARG A 231 -13.34 13.65 18.01
CA ARG A 231 -13.97 14.91 18.41
C ARG A 231 -15.33 15.13 17.76
N TYR A 232 -15.64 14.36 16.71
CA TYR A 232 -16.93 14.40 16.02
C TYR A 232 -17.94 13.37 16.56
N ALA A 233 -17.55 12.49 17.46
CA ALA A 233 -18.42 11.40 17.96
C ALA A 233 -19.77 11.89 18.50
N ALA A 234 -19.79 13.01 19.23
CA ALA A 234 -21.03 13.61 19.73
C ALA A 234 -21.82 14.34 18.64
N LYS A 235 -21.13 14.99 17.70
CA LYS A 235 -21.71 15.80 16.62
C LYS A 235 -22.22 14.96 15.46
N SER A 236 -21.78 13.72 15.33
CA SER A 236 -22.12 12.84 14.20
C SER A 236 -23.39 12.01 14.41
N ARG A 237 -24.17 12.24 15.48
CA ARG A 237 -25.39 11.48 15.77
C ARG A 237 -26.46 11.60 14.69
N ASP A 238 -26.51 12.73 14.01
CA ASP A 238 -27.41 13.05 12.92
C ASP A 238 -26.76 12.96 11.53
N TRP A 239 -25.53 12.48 11.45
CA TRP A 239 -24.82 12.32 10.16
C TRP A 239 -25.25 11.04 9.46
N LYS A 240 -25.08 11.03 8.13
CA LYS A 240 -25.26 9.80 7.35
C LYS A 240 -24.23 8.76 7.81
N VAL A 241 -24.71 7.56 8.19
CA VAL A 241 -23.83 6.44 8.48
C VAL A 241 -23.79 5.51 7.28
N ASP A 242 -22.62 5.28 6.73
CA ASP A 242 -22.38 4.37 5.61
C ASP A 242 -21.74 3.08 6.11
N HIS A 243 -22.50 2.01 6.10
CA HIS A 243 -22.08 0.65 6.45
C HIS A 243 -21.80 -0.18 5.19
N SER A 244 -21.77 0.40 4.01
CA SER A 244 -21.65 -0.33 2.74
C SER A 244 -20.43 -1.24 2.71
N ALA A 245 -19.36 -0.85 3.39
CA ALA A 245 -18.17 -1.66 3.52
C ALA A 245 -18.27 -2.80 4.57
N LEU A 246 -19.25 -2.77 5.49
CA LEU A 246 -19.54 -3.88 6.42
C LEU A 246 -20.48 -4.91 5.81
N VAL A 247 -21.42 -4.46 4.98
CA VAL A 247 -22.44 -5.29 4.32
C VAL A 247 -21.86 -6.05 3.13
N LEU A 248 -20.64 -5.72 2.75
CA LEU A 248 -19.96 -6.46 1.69
C LEU A 248 -19.74 -7.88 2.17
N SER A 249 -20.63 -8.76 1.77
CA SER A 249 -20.37 -10.17 1.74
C SER A 249 -19.16 -10.37 0.79
N ASP A 250 -17.96 -10.25 1.34
CA ASP A 250 -16.75 -10.76 0.71
C ASP A 250 -16.95 -12.28 0.66
N VAL A 251 -17.73 -12.73 -0.29
CA VAL A 251 -17.96 -14.15 -0.50
C VAL A 251 -16.75 -14.68 -1.23
N PRO A 252 -15.92 -15.51 -0.59
CA PRO A 252 -14.88 -16.23 -1.33
C PRO A 252 -15.54 -16.89 -2.53
N ALA A 253 -15.04 -16.60 -3.72
CA ALA A 253 -15.65 -17.09 -4.94
C ALA A 253 -14.56 -17.43 -5.94
N ASP A 254 -14.69 -18.60 -6.57
CA ASP A 254 -14.03 -18.82 -7.83
C ASP A 254 -14.76 -17.95 -8.87
N THR A 255 -14.11 -16.87 -9.30
CA THR A 255 -14.69 -15.94 -10.26
C THR A 255 -14.60 -16.46 -11.71
N GLY A 256 -13.88 -17.56 -11.92
CA GLY A 256 -13.61 -18.13 -13.25
C GLY A 256 -12.45 -17.44 -13.99
N TRP A 257 -11.84 -16.40 -13.41
CA TRP A 257 -10.73 -15.69 -14.03
C TRP A 257 -9.36 -16.23 -13.58
N THR A 258 -8.42 -16.28 -14.53
CA THR A 258 -7.06 -16.75 -14.29
C THR A 258 -6.06 -15.92 -15.07
N LEU A 259 -4.79 -15.91 -14.61
CA LEU A 259 -3.69 -15.33 -15.37
C LEU A 259 -2.99 -16.41 -16.20
N THR A 260 -2.87 -16.19 -17.50
CA THR A 260 -2.05 -17.03 -18.38
C THR A 260 -0.56 -16.81 -18.17
N ARG A 261 -0.18 -15.59 -17.71
CA ARG A 261 1.20 -15.23 -17.39
C ARG A 261 1.24 -14.42 -16.10
N GLN A 262 1.46 -15.12 -14.99
CA GLN A 262 1.60 -14.47 -13.67
C GLN A 262 2.97 -13.79 -13.56
N PRO A 263 3.04 -12.52 -13.07
CA PRO A 263 4.31 -11.88 -12.79
C PRO A 263 5.10 -12.66 -11.73
N ALA A 264 6.41 -12.77 -11.90
CA ALA A 264 7.27 -13.49 -10.97
C ALA A 264 7.15 -12.94 -9.55
N GLY A 265 7.09 -13.82 -8.54
CA GLY A 265 6.98 -13.48 -7.13
C GLY A 265 5.60 -13.04 -6.67
N PHE A 266 4.67 -12.64 -7.56
CA PHE A 266 3.30 -12.32 -7.15
C PHE A 266 2.48 -13.59 -6.96
N ARG A 267 1.69 -13.66 -5.89
CA ARG A 267 0.80 -14.78 -5.58
C ARG A 267 -0.61 -14.26 -5.38
N LYS A 268 -1.61 -15.03 -5.81
CA LYS A 268 -3.01 -14.71 -5.52
C LYS A 268 -3.26 -14.85 -4.01
N LEU A 269 -3.67 -13.76 -3.38
CA LEU A 269 -3.98 -13.74 -1.95
C LEU A 269 -5.46 -13.95 -1.69
N THR A 270 -6.30 -13.36 -2.54
CA THR A 270 -7.74 -13.38 -2.34
C THR A 270 -8.45 -13.33 -3.68
N GLU A 271 -9.61 -13.95 -3.71
CA GLU A 271 -10.55 -13.91 -4.82
C GLU A 271 -11.96 -13.94 -4.26
N LEU A 272 -12.76 -12.92 -4.58
CA LEU A 272 -14.08 -12.75 -4.02
C LEU A 272 -15.00 -11.94 -4.94
N LYS A 273 -16.29 -12.01 -4.70
CA LYS A 273 -17.28 -11.08 -5.27
C LYS A 273 -17.67 -10.07 -4.21
N ARG A 274 -17.72 -8.81 -4.59
CA ARG A 274 -18.11 -7.71 -3.70
C ARG A 274 -19.02 -6.69 -4.37
N SER A 275 -19.83 -6.05 -3.58
CA SER A 275 -20.53 -4.83 -3.97
C SER A 275 -19.58 -3.63 -3.84
N ILE A 276 -19.64 -2.68 -4.73
CA ILE A 276 -18.90 -1.42 -4.65
C ILE A 276 -19.92 -0.30 -4.59
N ALA A 277 -19.75 0.65 -3.68
CA ALA A 277 -20.65 1.80 -3.56
C ALA A 277 -20.82 2.51 -4.91
N GLY A 278 -22.08 2.77 -5.30
CA GLY A 278 -22.43 3.37 -6.59
C GLY A 278 -22.43 2.39 -7.78
N ARG A 279 -22.23 1.09 -7.54
CA ARG A 279 -22.37 0.03 -8.55
C ARG A 279 -23.62 -0.81 -8.27
N ALA A 280 -24.39 -1.08 -9.33
CA ALA A 280 -25.62 -1.91 -9.22
C ALA A 280 -25.33 -3.43 -9.26
N VAL A 281 -24.11 -3.82 -9.62
CA VAL A 281 -23.73 -5.23 -9.80
C VAL A 281 -22.55 -5.60 -8.91
N MET A 282 -22.49 -6.89 -8.58
CA MET A 282 -21.32 -7.45 -7.89
C MET A 282 -20.11 -7.43 -8.81
N VAL A 283 -18.98 -7.04 -8.25
CA VAL A 283 -17.70 -6.95 -8.95
C VAL A 283 -16.81 -8.10 -8.47
N SER A 284 -16.19 -8.82 -9.39
CA SER A 284 -15.15 -9.78 -9.05
C SER A 284 -13.89 -9.02 -8.67
N HIS A 285 -13.30 -9.35 -7.52
CA HIS A 285 -12.09 -8.73 -7.01
C HIS A 285 -11.04 -9.80 -6.70
N ILE A 286 -9.91 -9.72 -7.38
CA ILE A 286 -8.77 -10.61 -7.16
C ILE A 286 -7.59 -9.77 -6.71
N VAL A 287 -6.87 -10.21 -5.69
CA VAL A 287 -5.68 -9.54 -5.19
C VAL A 287 -4.47 -10.43 -5.36
N TYR A 288 -3.43 -9.88 -5.96
CA TYR A 288 -2.10 -10.48 -6.05
C TYR A 288 -1.12 -9.68 -5.20
N SER A 289 -0.13 -10.35 -4.59
CA SER A 289 0.93 -9.68 -3.83
C SER A 289 2.22 -10.50 -3.88
N ASP A 290 3.34 -9.79 -3.79
CA ASP A 290 4.68 -10.36 -3.62
C ASP A 290 5.14 -10.34 -2.14
N GLY A 291 4.23 -9.96 -1.22
CA GLY A 291 4.50 -9.77 0.20
C GLY A 291 4.63 -8.30 0.60
N LEU A 292 5.05 -7.41 -0.28
CA LEU A 292 5.19 -5.96 -0.03
C LEU A 292 4.26 -5.14 -0.92
N ALA A 293 4.37 -5.28 -2.22
CA ALA A 293 3.46 -4.68 -3.18
C ALA A 293 2.18 -5.50 -3.34
N ALA A 294 1.06 -4.82 -3.62
CA ALA A 294 -0.20 -5.47 -3.91
C ALA A 294 -0.86 -4.90 -5.17
N ILE A 295 -1.54 -5.80 -5.87
CA ILE A 295 -2.25 -5.47 -7.12
C ILE A 295 -3.66 -5.99 -7.00
N SER A 296 -4.63 -5.08 -7.14
CA SER A 296 -6.06 -5.39 -7.18
C SER A 296 -6.55 -5.45 -8.61
N VAL A 297 -7.29 -6.49 -8.92
CA VAL A 297 -7.97 -6.71 -10.21
C VAL A 297 -9.46 -6.66 -9.95
N PHE A 298 -10.15 -5.70 -10.56
CA PHE A 298 -11.60 -5.57 -10.51
C PHE A 298 -12.16 -5.92 -11.88
N ILE A 299 -13.19 -6.77 -11.90
CA ILE A 299 -13.82 -7.25 -13.13
C ILE A 299 -15.32 -7.05 -12.98
N GLU A 300 -15.89 -6.27 -13.88
CA GLU A 300 -17.31 -5.92 -13.91
C GLU A 300 -17.88 -6.07 -15.33
N PRO A 301 -19.19 -6.23 -15.50
CA PRO A 301 -19.80 -6.26 -16.83
C PRO A 301 -19.43 -5.01 -17.63
N LEU A 302 -19.19 -5.18 -18.92
CA LEU A 302 -18.82 -4.09 -19.81
C LEU A 302 -19.97 -3.06 -19.90
N PRO A 303 -19.73 -1.78 -19.57
CA PRO A 303 -20.76 -0.77 -19.66
C PRO A 303 -21.10 -0.47 -21.11
N LYS A 304 -22.34 0.00 -21.37
CA LYS A 304 -22.87 0.27 -22.73
C LYS A 304 -21.99 1.21 -23.55
N ASN A 305 -21.38 2.21 -22.91
CA ASN A 305 -20.51 3.19 -23.54
C ASN A 305 -19.08 2.72 -23.83
N ARG A 306 -18.76 1.47 -23.56
CA ARG A 306 -17.46 0.80 -23.81
C ARG A 306 -16.27 1.76 -23.69
N PRO A 307 -15.84 2.12 -22.47
CA PRO A 307 -14.70 3.01 -22.29
C PRO A 307 -13.45 2.44 -23.00
N ALA A 308 -12.66 3.35 -23.57
CA ALA A 308 -11.39 2.97 -24.18
C ALA A 308 -10.40 2.47 -23.11
N GLN A 309 -9.46 1.66 -23.57
CA GLN A 309 -8.31 1.28 -22.77
C GLN A 309 -7.56 2.54 -22.29
N SER A 310 -7.17 2.57 -21.03
CA SER A 310 -6.48 3.72 -20.45
C SER A 310 -5.48 3.30 -19.39
N LEU A 311 -4.38 4.05 -19.30
CA LEU A 311 -3.40 3.96 -18.23
C LEU A 311 -3.36 5.32 -17.54
N SER A 312 -3.45 5.33 -16.22
CA SER A 312 -3.32 6.51 -15.39
C SER A 312 -2.54 6.15 -14.12
N HIS A 313 -2.07 7.16 -13.40
CA HIS A 313 -1.38 6.96 -12.13
C HIS A 313 -1.77 8.03 -11.11
N GLN A 314 -1.58 7.69 -9.84
CA GLN A 314 -1.71 8.61 -8.72
C GLN A 314 -0.62 8.23 -7.69
N GLY A 315 0.42 9.08 -7.57
CA GLY A 315 1.61 8.72 -6.81
C GLY A 315 2.23 7.42 -7.33
N ALA A 316 2.52 6.47 -6.44
CA ALA A 316 3.07 5.17 -6.80
C ALA A 316 2.02 4.19 -7.39
N VAL A 317 0.73 4.52 -7.33
CA VAL A 317 -0.35 3.66 -7.84
C VAL A 317 -0.53 3.84 -9.33
N ASN A 318 -0.28 2.79 -10.11
CA ASN A 318 -0.70 2.72 -11.51
C ASN A 318 -2.07 2.04 -11.62
N ILE A 319 -2.90 2.55 -12.53
CA ILE A 319 -4.26 2.07 -12.81
C ILE A 319 -4.37 1.82 -14.30
N TYR A 320 -4.64 0.60 -14.68
CA TYR A 320 -4.85 0.23 -16.06
C TYR A 320 -6.25 -0.36 -16.25
N VAL A 321 -6.99 0.20 -17.20
CA VAL A 321 -8.36 -0.17 -17.50
C VAL A 321 -8.43 -0.66 -18.94
N ARG A 322 -9.05 -1.82 -19.18
CA ARG A 322 -9.28 -2.34 -20.52
C ARG A 322 -10.52 -3.24 -20.59
N PRO A 323 -11.19 -3.30 -21.74
CA PRO A 323 -12.20 -4.34 -22.00
C PRO A 323 -11.54 -5.70 -22.25
N VAL A 324 -12.13 -6.77 -21.69
CA VAL A 324 -11.76 -8.18 -21.94
C VAL A 324 -13.06 -8.96 -22.13
N ALA A 325 -13.33 -9.47 -23.33
CA ALA A 325 -14.62 -10.06 -23.70
C ALA A 325 -15.78 -9.09 -23.35
N ASP A 326 -16.78 -9.56 -22.60
CA ASP A 326 -17.95 -8.78 -22.17
C ASP A 326 -17.75 -8.11 -20.79
N HIS A 327 -16.49 -7.91 -20.38
CA HIS A 327 -16.17 -7.34 -19.07
C HIS A 327 -15.23 -6.14 -19.21
N MET A 328 -15.33 -5.23 -18.26
CA MET A 328 -14.36 -4.20 -18.00
C MET A 328 -13.41 -4.68 -16.88
N VAL A 329 -12.13 -4.70 -17.17
CA VAL A 329 -11.07 -5.05 -16.24
C VAL A 329 -10.33 -3.79 -15.81
N THR A 330 -10.27 -3.57 -14.51
CA THR A 330 -9.46 -2.51 -13.88
C THR A 330 -8.39 -3.16 -13.01
N VAL A 331 -7.14 -2.92 -13.33
CA VAL A 331 -5.99 -3.40 -12.55
C VAL A 331 -5.28 -2.20 -11.94
N LEU A 332 -5.06 -2.22 -10.64
CA LEU A 332 -4.36 -1.14 -9.95
C LEU A 332 -3.42 -1.68 -8.87
N GLY A 333 -2.31 -0.99 -8.67
CA GLY A 333 -1.32 -1.37 -7.64
C GLY A 333 -0.15 -0.40 -7.53
N GLU A 334 0.54 -0.44 -6.39
CA GLU A 334 1.82 0.25 -6.16
C GLU A 334 2.97 -0.53 -6.82
N THR A 335 2.91 -0.60 -8.12
CA THR A 335 3.89 -1.30 -8.95
C THR A 335 4.08 -0.53 -10.25
N PRO A 336 5.20 -0.73 -10.96
CA PRO A 336 5.40 -0.14 -12.28
C PRO A 336 4.22 -0.37 -13.22
N ALA A 337 3.96 0.58 -14.12
CA ALA A 337 2.88 0.51 -15.10
C ALA A 337 2.91 -0.80 -15.92
N ALA A 338 4.12 -1.27 -16.26
CA ALA A 338 4.32 -2.52 -16.99
C ALA A 338 3.69 -3.73 -16.27
N THR A 339 3.71 -3.75 -14.93
CA THR A 339 3.21 -4.86 -14.13
C THR A 339 1.69 -4.91 -14.12
N VAL A 340 1.01 -3.77 -13.89
CA VAL A 340 -0.46 -3.72 -13.96
C VAL A 340 -0.95 -4.04 -15.38
N MET A 341 -0.23 -3.59 -16.40
CA MET A 341 -0.52 -3.93 -17.81
C MET A 341 -0.30 -5.42 -18.09
N GLN A 342 0.78 -6.02 -17.59
CA GLN A 342 1.06 -7.45 -17.74
C GLN A 342 -0.06 -8.29 -17.14
N ILE A 343 -0.51 -7.97 -15.92
CA ILE A 343 -1.63 -8.67 -15.27
C ILE A 343 -2.90 -8.53 -16.09
N ALA A 344 -3.28 -7.31 -16.46
CA ALA A 344 -4.50 -7.09 -17.23
C ALA A 344 -4.49 -7.79 -18.58
N ASN A 345 -3.33 -7.83 -19.26
CA ASN A 345 -3.17 -8.47 -20.58
C ASN A 345 -3.09 -10.00 -20.51
N SER A 346 -2.78 -10.55 -19.33
CA SER A 346 -2.71 -12.00 -19.09
C SER A 346 -4.00 -12.56 -18.49
N LEU A 347 -5.02 -11.74 -18.26
CA LEU A 347 -6.26 -12.18 -17.62
C LEU A 347 -7.19 -12.82 -18.64
N GLU A 348 -7.65 -14.03 -18.35
CA GLU A 348 -8.57 -14.81 -19.18
C GLU A 348 -9.68 -15.44 -18.34
N LEU A 349 -10.88 -15.56 -18.92
CA LEU A 349 -12.01 -16.28 -18.33
C LEU A 349 -11.87 -17.77 -18.66
N ARG A 350 -11.85 -18.65 -17.66
CA ARG A 350 -11.82 -20.10 -17.85
C ARG A 350 -13.09 -20.55 -18.56
N GLY A 351 -12.96 -21.28 -19.65
CA GLY A 351 -14.10 -21.79 -20.43
C GLY A 351 -14.73 -20.77 -21.38
N GLY A 352 -14.13 -19.59 -21.55
CA GLY A 352 -14.46 -18.69 -22.63
C GLY A 352 -14.09 -19.31 -24.00
N PRO A 353 -14.78 -18.97 -25.11
CA PRO A 353 -14.44 -19.49 -26.42
C PRO A 353 -12.98 -19.15 -26.71
N GLY A 354 -12.17 -20.21 -26.83
CA GLY A 354 -10.78 -20.09 -27.22
C GLY A 354 -10.67 -19.40 -28.59
N LYS A 355 -9.65 -18.53 -28.70
CA LYS A 355 -9.25 -18.00 -30.01
C LYS A 355 -8.68 -19.12 -30.87
#